data_adba62bb8156dc4953b74abe765fd2d7
#
_entry.id   adba62bb8156dc4953b74abe765fd2d7
#
_cell.length_a   1.000
_cell.length_b   1.000
_cell.length_c   1.000
_cell.angle_alpha   90.00
_cell.angle_beta   90.00
_cell.angle_gamma   90.00
#
_symmetry.space_group_name_H-M   'P 1'
#
loop_
_entity.id
_entity.type
_entity.pdbx_description
1 polymer ?
#
loop_
_entity_poly.entity_id
_entity_poly.type
_entity_poly.pdbx_seq_one_letter_code
_entity_poly.pdbx_strand_id
1 'polypeptide(L)'
;MAVLDTKRAIIGCSHMPEIIPQEDALGPRVSAILVAYNQGPALRRAIEALEKSKDRERLEILVVDCGSHDESAQMDADFPNINLLRLPHHLGATRAMNIGTRTAKGDLILYLSPDVEVQPDTVTALADRLDADTDATAVCPLLVDSEGTPVSRVHKLPDREALTSVSRGGELPNATLDLAQESITVEYPELTAILIRKQFVRSMNYFDERYGHYWADADLAMQARRAAKKMRLYPAIRATYLAAPDPVAGDPLLRADLVGGAAAFVGKYEGFGAGLGFRLSAILSALGRMDLGLIGKLVGGQKLDGSQAA
;
A
#
# COMPACT_ATOMS: atom_id res chain seq x y z
N MET A 1 71.39 18.98 -52.72
CA MET A 1 70.51 17.82 -52.43
C MET A 1 70.40 17.77 -50.95
N ALA A 2 69.30 18.35 -50.37
CA ALA A 2 69.08 18.50 -48.93
C ALA A 2 68.11 17.41 -48.46
N VAL A 3 68.57 16.65 -47.50
CA VAL A 3 67.74 15.63 -46.76
C VAL A 3 67.04 16.31 -45.62
N LEU A 4 65.71 16.34 -45.68
CA LEU A 4 64.86 16.85 -44.64
C LEU A 4 64.68 15.75 -43.52
N ASP A 5 65.10 16.05 -42.32
CA ASP A 5 64.96 15.24 -41.10
C ASP A 5 63.64 15.60 -40.42
N THR A 6 62.67 14.69 -40.42
CA THR A 6 61.36 14.90 -39.84
C THR A 6 61.32 14.20 -38.48
N LYS A 7 61.65 14.94 -37.40
CA LYS A 7 61.39 14.51 -36.01
C LYS A 7 59.88 14.61 -35.70
N ARG A 8 59.18 13.48 -35.60
CA ARG A 8 57.83 13.37 -35.03
C ARG A 8 57.92 13.53 -33.52
N ALA A 9 57.33 14.62 -33.04
CA ALA A 9 57.05 14.79 -31.60
C ALA A 9 55.93 13.85 -31.18
N ILE A 10 56.20 12.94 -30.23
CA ILE A 10 55.22 12.14 -29.55
C ILE A 10 54.57 13.02 -28.51
N ILE A 11 53.32 13.44 -28.74
CA ILE A 11 52.50 14.16 -27.76
C ILE A 11 52.10 13.14 -26.71
N GLY A 12 52.56 13.35 -25.47
CA GLY A 12 52.22 12.53 -24.32
C GLY A 12 50.73 12.48 -24.06
N CYS A 13 50.21 11.28 -23.95
CA CYS A 13 48.84 10.99 -23.55
C CYS A 13 48.68 11.47 -22.08
N SER A 14 48.13 12.66 -21.89
CA SER A 14 47.80 13.20 -20.57
C SER A 14 46.65 12.40 -19.97
N HIS A 15 46.83 12.00 -18.76
CA HIS A 15 45.90 11.39 -17.84
C HIS A 15 44.45 11.77 -18.10
N MET A 16 43.64 10.84 -18.58
CA MET A 16 42.19 10.95 -18.45
C MET A 16 41.87 10.77 -16.99
N PRO A 17 41.11 11.70 -16.37
CA PRO A 17 40.64 11.48 -15.02
C PRO A 17 39.72 10.25 -15.01
N GLU A 18 40.02 9.32 -14.14
CA GLU A 18 39.17 8.18 -13.83
C GLU A 18 37.83 8.75 -13.34
N ILE A 19 36.78 8.58 -14.15
CA ILE A 19 35.42 8.93 -13.74
C ILE A 19 35.01 7.90 -12.71
N ILE A 20 35.26 8.21 -11.43
CA ILE A 20 34.68 7.49 -10.31
C ILE A 20 33.16 7.75 -10.43
N PRO A 21 32.32 6.74 -10.61
CA PRO A 21 30.89 6.95 -10.58
C PRO A 21 30.54 7.53 -9.21
N GLN A 22 29.99 8.73 -9.17
CA GLN A 22 29.44 9.28 -7.95
C GLN A 22 28.31 8.35 -7.48
N GLU A 23 28.38 7.80 -6.28
CA GLU A 23 27.32 7.01 -5.63
C GLU A 23 26.00 7.76 -5.51
N ASP A 24 26.00 9.08 -5.69
CA ASP A 24 24.83 9.98 -5.67
C ASP A 24 23.87 9.84 -6.88
N ALA A 25 24.14 8.93 -7.82
CA ALA A 25 23.31 8.73 -9.02
C ALA A 25 22.25 7.61 -8.88
N LEU A 26 22.20 6.90 -7.76
CA LEU A 26 21.17 5.88 -7.52
C LEU A 26 19.93 6.55 -6.94
N GLY A 27 18.86 6.61 -7.73
CA GLY A 27 17.55 7.08 -7.26
C GLY A 27 17.03 6.27 -6.05
N PRO A 28 15.87 6.64 -5.49
CA PRO A 28 15.31 5.93 -4.34
C PRO A 28 15.07 4.46 -4.67
N ARG A 29 15.47 3.56 -3.76
CA ARG A 29 15.19 2.12 -3.85
C ARG A 29 13.73 1.84 -3.50
N VAL A 30 13.24 2.51 -2.45
CA VAL A 30 11.89 2.34 -1.90
C VAL A 30 11.16 3.66 -1.95
N SER A 31 9.89 3.63 -2.38
CA SER A 31 8.94 4.72 -2.18
C SER A 31 7.90 4.29 -1.16
N ALA A 32 7.88 4.92 0.01
CA ALA A 32 6.83 4.75 1.01
C ALA A 32 5.63 5.63 0.63
N ILE A 33 4.48 5.02 0.43
CA ILE A 33 3.23 5.69 0.08
C ILE A 33 2.30 5.66 1.30
N LEU A 34 1.98 6.84 1.83
CA LEU A 34 1.01 7.03 2.90
C LEU A 34 -0.22 7.74 2.31
N VAL A 35 -1.38 7.13 2.44
CA VAL A 35 -2.66 7.76 2.08
C VAL A 35 -3.29 8.29 3.36
N ALA A 36 -3.57 9.59 3.41
CA ALA A 36 -4.07 10.25 4.61
C ALA A 36 -5.38 11.01 4.34
N TYR A 37 -6.27 10.99 5.33
CA TYR A 37 -7.47 11.81 5.36
C TYR A 37 -7.81 12.16 6.81
N ASN A 38 -7.57 13.43 7.22
CA ASN A 38 -7.80 13.93 8.57
C ASN A 38 -7.14 13.06 9.67
N GLN A 39 -5.88 12.69 9.46
CA GLN A 39 -5.09 11.83 10.37
C GLN A 39 -3.77 12.50 10.77
N GLY A 40 -3.72 13.83 10.88
CA GLY A 40 -2.51 14.62 11.11
C GLY A 40 -1.57 14.04 12.17
N PRO A 41 -2.02 13.80 13.41
CA PRO A 41 -1.14 13.28 14.46
C PRO A 41 -0.56 11.89 14.18
N ALA A 42 -1.32 10.99 13.56
CA ALA A 42 -0.86 9.66 13.18
C ALA A 42 0.12 9.75 12.00
N LEU A 43 -0.22 10.51 10.96
CA LEU A 43 0.63 10.75 9.81
C LEU A 43 1.98 11.34 10.21
N ARG A 44 1.99 12.30 11.14
CA ARG A 44 3.22 12.90 11.67
C ARG A 44 4.14 11.86 12.27
N ARG A 45 3.64 11.00 13.15
CA ARG A 45 4.43 9.94 13.79
C ARG A 45 4.98 8.94 12.76
N ALA A 46 4.17 8.54 11.77
CA ALA A 46 4.62 7.66 10.71
C ALA A 46 5.75 8.28 9.87
N ILE A 47 5.65 9.57 9.53
CA ILE A 47 6.70 10.29 8.80
C ILE A 47 7.96 10.40 9.67
N GLU A 48 7.84 10.77 10.95
CA GLU A 48 8.98 10.84 11.88
C GLU A 48 9.70 9.50 12.03
N ALA A 49 8.95 8.39 12.01
CA ALA A 49 9.52 7.04 12.04
C ALA A 49 10.28 6.73 10.74
N LEU A 50 9.70 7.09 9.58
CA LEU A 50 10.37 6.93 8.27
C LEU A 50 11.61 7.81 8.13
N GLU A 51 11.60 9.03 8.66
CA GLU A 51 12.77 9.93 8.66
C GLU A 51 13.96 9.38 9.47
N LYS A 52 13.70 8.47 10.43
CA LYS A 52 14.71 7.77 11.22
C LYS A 52 15.19 6.46 10.60
N SER A 53 14.67 6.09 9.41
CA SER A 53 15.04 4.85 8.74
C SER A 53 16.52 4.85 8.33
N LYS A 54 17.15 3.67 8.41
CA LYS A 54 18.44 3.43 7.76
C LYS A 54 18.31 3.64 6.26
N ASP A 55 19.39 4.08 5.62
CA ASP A 55 19.42 4.41 4.19
C ASP A 55 18.31 5.41 3.79
N ARG A 56 18.05 6.41 4.66
CA ARG A 56 17.02 7.43 4.47
C ARG A 56 17.14 8.13 3.11
N GLU A 57 18.34 8.32 2.61
CA GLU A 57 18.65 8.94 1.32
C GLU A 57 18.16 8.09 0.13
N ARG A 58 17.94 6.80 0.33
CA ARG A 58 17.36 5.88 -0.66
C ARG A 58 15.86 5.62 -0.47
N LEU A 59 15.23 6.32 0.46
CA LEU A 59 13.81 6.24 0.76
C LEU A 59 13.08 7.51 0.32
N GLU A 60 12.21 7.40 -0.67
CA GLU A 60 11.23 8.43 -0.99
C GLU A 60 10.01 8.30 -0.08
N ILE A 61 9.60 9.39 0.55
CA ILE A 61 8.34 9.45 1.32
C ILE A 61 7.33 10.24 0.50
N LEU A 62 6.24 9.59 0.13
CA LEU A 62 5.16 10.13 -0.69
C LEU A 62 3.86 10.09 0.12
N VAL A 63 3.34 11.25 0.45
CA VAL A 63 2.04 11.37 1.12
C VAL A 63 0.99 11.76 0.09
N VAL A 64 -0.11 11.02 0.02
CA VAL A 64 -1.28 11.36 -0.77
C VAL A 64 -2.38 11.81 0.17
N ASP A 65 -2.52 13.11 0.29
CA ASP A 65 -3.57 13.73 1.11
C ASP A 65 -4.89 13.76 0.34
N CYS A 66 -5.90 13.13 0.90
CA CYS A 66 -7.22 12.97 0.29
C CYS A 66 -8.17 14.14 0.57
N GLY A 67 -7.67 15.38 0.55
CA GLY A 67 -8.45 16.59 0.80
C GLY A 67 -8.74 16.78 2.28
N SER A 68 -7.73 16.61 3.14
CA SER A 68 -7.83 16.84 4.58
C SER A 68 -8.07 18.31 4.92
N HIS A 69 -8.69 18.52 6.08
CA HIS A 69 -8.96 19.84 6.67
C HIS A 69 -8.15 20.07 7.95
N ASP A 70 -7.31 19.13 8.32
CA ASP A 70 -6.39 19.18 9.47
C ASP A 70 -4.94 19.40 9.04
N GLU A 71 -3.98 19.23 9.96
CA GLU A 71 -2.55 19.39 9.70
C GLU A 71 -1.98 18.42 8.64
N SER A 72 -2.70 17.34 8.29
CA SER A 72 -2.29 16.41 7.22
C SER A 72 -2.04 17.15 5.90
N ALA A 73 -2.86 18.17 5.59
CA ALA A 73 -2.78 18.93 4.35
C ALA A 73 -1.55 19.87 4.25
N GLN A 74 -0.78 20.03 5.34
CA GLN A 74 0.36 20.94 5.43
C GLN A 74 1.62 20.28 5.96
N MET A 75 1.68 18.94 5.93
CA MET A 75 2.76 18.16 6.52
C MET A 75 4.15 18.48 5.92
N ASP A 76 4.20 18.92 4.66
CA ASP A 76 5.43 19.34 3.97
C ASP A 76 6.05 20.64 4.53
N ALA A 77 5.30 21.43 5.31
CA ALA A 77 5.85 22.59 5.99
C ALA A 77 6.84 22.16 7.10
N ASP A 78 6.55 21.06 7.80
CA ASP A 78 7.39 20.54 8.88
C ASP A 78 8.40 19.50 8.36
N PHE A 79 8.09 18.81 7.27
CA PHE A 79 8.91 17.76 6.65
C PHE A 79 9.25 18.12 5.19
N PRO A 80 10.24 18.98 4.94
CA PRO A 80 10.54 19.48 3.58
C PRO A 80 11.04 18.40 2.61
N ASN A 81 11.42 17.23 3.10
CA ASN A 81 11.95 16.13 2.29
C ASN A 81 10.87 15.11 1.87
N ILE A 82 9.60 15.35 2.18
CA ILE A 82 8.50 14.51 1.71
C ILE A 82 7.90 15.07 0.42
N ASN A 83 7.28 14.20 -0.36
CA ASN A 83 6.45 14.58 -1.50
C ASN A 83 4.98 14.55 -1.08
N LEU A 84 4.35 15.70 -0.90
CA LEU A 84 2.94 15.79 -0.53
C LEU A 84 2.07 16.07 -1.76
N LEU A 85 1.24 15.10 -2.14
CA LEU A 85 0.25 15.20 -3.20
C LEU A 85 -1.12 15.52 -2.60
N ARG A 86 -1.61 16.73 -2.80
CA ARG A 86 -2.93 17.16 -2.30
C ARG A 86 -4.01 16.88 -3.33
N LEU A 87 -4.96 16.03 -2.97
CA LEU A 87 -6.16 15.81 -3.78
C LEU A 87 -7.26 16.82 -3.36
N PRO A 88 -8.11 17.26 -4.30
CA PRO A 88 -9.14 18.25 -4.00
C PRO A 88 -10.23 17.74 -3.04
N HIS A 89 -10.41 16.43 -2.97
CA HIS A 89 -11.37 15.74 -2.11
C HIS A 89 -11.02 14.25 -2.01
N HIS A 90 -11.72 13.51 -1.15
CA HIS A 90 -11.47 12.10 -0.92
C HIS A 90 -11.89 11.24 -2.13
N LEU A 91 -10.92 10.77 -2.90
CA LEU A 91 -11.14 9.93 -4.10
C LEU A 91 -11.21 8.42 -3.79
N GLY A 92 -11.18 8.02 -2.51
CA GLY A 92 -11.01 6.65 -2.09
C GLY A 92 -9.53 6.25 -1.96
N ALA A 93 -9.24 5.34 -1.02
CA ALA A 93 -7.88 4.90 -0.74
C ALA A 93 -7.23 4.23 -1.96
N THR A 94 -7.99 3.40 -2.68
CA THR A 94 -7.51 2.68 -3.87
C THR A 94 -7.01 3.63 -4.96
N ARG A 95 -7.76 4.68 -5.28
CA ARG A 95 -7.35 5.66 -6.29
C ARG A 95 -6.15 6.47 -5.81
N ALA A 96 -6.13 6.85 -4.52
CA ALA A 96 -5.00 7.56 -3.93
C ALA A 96 -3.71 6.71 -3.98
N MET A 97 -3.78 5.42 -3.65
CA MET A 97 -2.66 4.48 -3.79
C MET A 97 -2.17 4.37 -5.25
N ASN A 98 -3.09 4.33 -6.22
CA ASN A 98 -2.73 4.33 -7.64
C ASN A 98 -1.99 5.61 -8.07
N ILE A 99 -2.46 6.78 -7.61
CA ILE A 99 -1.80 8.07 -7.86
C ILE A 99 -0.39 8.04 -7.27
N GLY A 100 -0.25 7.64 -5.99
CA GLY A 100 1.03 7.50 -5.33
C GLY A 100 1.96 6.55 -6.08
N THR A 101 1.47 5.37 -6.48
CA THR A 101 2.28 4.36 -7.20
C THR A 101 2.78 4.84 -8.56
N ARG A 102 1.97 5.61 -9.29
CA ARG A 102 2.37 6.19 -10.59
C ARG A 102 3.43 7.28 -10.41
N THR A 103 3.35 8.04 -9.31
CA THR A 103 4.28 9.14 -8.99
C THR A 103 5.59 8.63 -8.40
N ALA A 104 5.55 7.54 -7.65
CA ALA A 104 6.70 6.93 -6.96
C ALA A 104 7.86 6.66 -7.90
N LYS A 105 9.10 6.93 -7.45
CA LYS A 105 10.34 6.76 -8.21
C LYS A 105 11.04 5.44 -7.91
N GLY A 106 10.86 4.89 -6.70
CA GLY A 106 11.46 3.63 -6.29
C GLY A 106 10.95 2.42 -7.06
N ASP A 107 11.76 1.38 -7.12
CA ASP A 107 11.40 0.08 -7.71
C ASP A 107 10.58 -0.79 -6.76
N LEU A 108 10.66 -0.50 -5.47
CA LEU A 108 9.88 -1.11 -4.41
C LEU A 108 8.92 -0.08 -3.83
N ILE A 109 7.67 -0.50 -3.59
CA ILE A 109 6.63 0.36 -3.01
C ILE A 109 6.29 -0.18 -1.62
N LEU A 110 6.47 0.65 -0.61
CA LEU A 110 5.95 0.40 0.74
C LEU A 110 4.61 1.13 0.88
N TYR A 111 3.50 0.37 0.88
CA TYR A 111 2.24 0.92 1.35
C TYR A 111 2.25 0.90 2.87
N LEU A 112 2.06 2.05 3.48
CA LEU A 112 2.13 2.24 4.92
C LEU A 112 0.92 3.05 5.39
N SER A 113 0.15 2.46 6.33
CA SER A 113 -0.93 3.21 7.00
C SER A 113 -0.32 4.32 7.88
N PRO A 114 -0.94 5.50 7.98
CA PRO A 114 -0.54 6.52 8.96
C PRO A 114 -0.50 6.05 10.41
N ASP A 115 -1.22 4.97 10.73
CA ASP A 115 -1.25 4.37 12.07
C ASP A 115 -0.07 3.41 12.35
N VAL A 116 0.91 3.33 11.45
CA VAL A 116 2.08 2.43 11.58
C VAL A 116 3.37 3.21 11.74
N GLU A 117 4.10 2.91 12.80
CA GLU A 117 5.46 3.40 13.05
C GLU A 117 6.48 2.29 12.77
N VAL A 118 7.33 2.51 11.79
CA VAL A 118 8.41 1.57 11.43
C VAL A 118 9.60 1.73 12.38
N GLN A 119 10.33 0.63 12.65
CA GLN A 119 11.63 0.70 13.31
C GLN A 119 12.69 1.18 12.31
N PRO A 120 13.85 1.73 12.78
CA PRO A 120 14.86 2.29 11.88
C PRO A 120 15.39 1.34 10.80
N ASP A 121 15.41 0.05 11.04
CA ASP A 121 15.88 -0.97 10.10
C ASP A 121 14.76 -1.67 9.31
N THR A 122 13.50 -1.42 9.63
CA THR A 122 12.36 -2.15 9.05
C THR A 122 12.32 -2.05 7.52
N VAL A 123 12.44 -0.85 6.96
CA VAL A 123 12.32 -0.63 5.51
C VAL A 123 13.46 -1.30 4.76
N THR A 124 14.69 -1.12 5.21
CA THR A 124 15.89 -1.70 4.59
C THR A 124 15.86 -3.24 4.70
N ALA A 125 15.52 -3.77 5.89
CA ALA A 125 15.42 -5.21 6.09
C ALA A 125 14.35 -5.85 5.20
N LEU A 126 13.16 -5.24 5.06
CA LEU A 126 12.13 -5.74 4.14
C LEU A 126 12.60 -5.70 2.69
N ALA A 127 13.28 -4.62 2.28
CA ALA A 127 13.79 -4.48 0.92
C ALA A 127 14.83 -5.55 0.60
N ASP A 128 15.76 -5.84 1.53
CA ASP A 128 16.77 -6.86 1.37
C ASP A 128 16.15 -8.26 1.29
N ARG A 129 15.14 -8.54 2.12
CA ARG A 129 14.40 -9.83 2.08
C ARG A 129 13.64 -10.00 0.77
N LEU A 130 13.02 -8.94 0.26
CA LEU A 130 12.30 -9.00 -1.00
C LEU A 130 13.26 -9.18 -2.18
N ASP A 131 14.40 -8.52 -2.20
CA ASP A 131 15.40 -8.68 -3.28
C ASP A 131 16.02 -10.08 -3.28
N ALA A 132 16.22 -10.68 -2.11
CA ALA A 132 16.75 -12.03 -1.97
C ALA A 132 15.76 -13.14 -2.37
N ASP A 133 14.44 -12.90 -2.29
CA ASP A 133 13.39 -13.88 -2.64
C ASP A 133 12.73 -13.53 -3.98
N THR A 134 13.23 -14.14 -5.07
CA THR A 134 12.69 -13.91 -6.43
C THR A 134 11.28 -14.49 -6.64
N ASP A 135 10.84 -15.41 -5.79
CA ASP A 135 9.47 -15.94 -5.82
C ASP A 135 8.48 -15.03 -5.11
N ALA A 136 8.97 -14.19 -4.18
CA ALA A 136 8.13 -13.24 -3.49
C ALA A 136 7.86 -11.99 -4.34
N THR A 137 6.60 -11.58 -4.37
CA THR A 137 6.19 -10.29 -4.94
C THR A 137 6.01 -9.22 -3.88
N ALA A 138 5.74 -9.63 -2.65
CA ALA A 138 5.54 -8.74 -1.52
C ALA A 138 6.05 -9.34 -0.21
N VAL A 139 6.46 -8.47 0.70
CA VAL A 139 6.87 -8.81 2.06
C VAL A 139 6.24 -7.85 3.07
N CYS A 140 5.94 -8.34 4.27
CA CYS A 140 5.40 -7.52 5.33
C CYS A 140 6.10 -7.80 6.67
N PRO A 141 6.17 -6.82 7.58
CA PRO A 141 6.65 -7.01 8.92
C PRO A 141 5.58 -7.68 9.79
N LEU A 142 5.96 -8.15 10.95
CA LEU A 142 5.03 -8.45 12.03
C LEU A 142 4.57 -7.13 12.66
N LEU A 143 3.28 -6.87 12.61
CA LEU A 143 2.69 -5.74 13.33
C LEU A 143 2.55 -6.08 14.81
N VAL A 144 2.92 -5.14 15.66
CA VAL A 144 2.77 -5.24 17.12
C VAL A 144 2.09 -3.99 17.65
N ASP A 145 1.39 -4.12 18.77
CA ASP A 145 0.86 -2.95 19.48
C ASP A 145 1.97 -2.19 20.24
N SER A 146 1.57 -1.17 21.01
CA SER A 146 2.50 -0.38 21.84
C SER A 146 3.18 -1.18 22.96
N GLU A 147 2.64 -2.35 23.31
CA GLU A 147 3.19 -3.25 24.34
C GLU A 147 4.07 -4.35 23.72
N GLY A 148 4.16 -4.39 22.40
CA GLY A 148 4.93 -5.40 21.64
C GLY A 148 4.15 -6.70 21.39
N THR A 149 2.85 -6.72 21.66
CA THR A 149 1.99 -7.88 21.40
C THR A 149 1.65 -7.95 19.90
N PRO A 150 1.75 -9.13 19.26
CA PRO A 150 1.41 -9.28 17.85
C PRO A 150 -0.05 -8.90 17.56
N VAL A 151 -0.23 -8.05 16.55
CA VAL A 151 -1.53 -7.67 16.01
C VAL A 151 -1.72 -8.36 14.66
N SER A 152 -2.80 -9.15 14.53
CA SER A 152 -3.04 -9.85 13.27
C SER A 152 -3.70 -8.92 12.26
N ARG A 153 -2.99 -8.68 11.14
CA ARG A 153 -3.48 -8.02 9.93
C ARG A 153 -3.22 -8.90 8.71
N VAL A 154 -3.27 -10.21 8.95
CA VAL A 154 -3.11 -11.24 7.92
C VAL A 154 -4.29 -12.18 7.98
N HIS A 155 -4.94 -12.36 6.84
CA HIS A 155 -6.15 -13.15 6.71
C HIS A 155 -5.96 -14.31 5.74
N LYS A 156 -6.90 -15.22 5.73
CA LYS A 156 -7.11 -16.10 4.59
C LYS A 156 -7.81 -15.33 3.47
N LEU A 157 -7.53 -15.70 2.23
CA LEU A 157 -8.28 -15.14 1.11
C LEU A 157 -9.77 -15.39 1.31
N PRO A 158 -10.61 -14.33 1.24
CA PRO A 158 -12.00 -14.44 1.58
C PRO A 158 -12.76 -15.29 0.55
N ASP A 159 -13.49 -16.27 1.04
CA ASP A 159 -14.53 -16.96 0.30
C ASP A 159 -15.87 -16.20 0.40
N ARG A 160 -16.88 -16.71 -0.24
CA ARG A 160 -18.22 -16.09 -0.26
C ARG A 160 -18.85 -16.01 1.15
N GLU A 161 -18.59 -16.97 2.01
CA GLU A 161 -19.13 -16.98 3.38
C GLU A 161 -18.48 -15.86 4.21
N ALA A 162 -17.15 -15.74 4.15
CA ALA A 162 -16.41 -14.67 4.82
C ALA A 162 -16.86 -13.27 4.33
N LEU A 163 -16.99 -13.08 3.00
CA LEU A 163 -17.49 -11.83 2.42
C LEU A 163 -18.91 -11.50 2.88
N THR A 164 -19.77 -12.50 2.98
CA THR A 164 -21.14 -12.34 3.47
C THR A 164 -21.16 -11.98 4.97
N SER A 165 -20.31 -12.63 5.77
CA SER A 165 -20.14 -12.31 7.19
C SER A 165 -19.72 -10.85 7.39
N VAL A 166 -18.66 -10.40 6.71
CA VAL A 166 -18.17 -9.02 6.78
C VAL A 166 -19.23 -8.02 6.34
N SER A 167 -19.99 -8.31 5.27
CA SER A 167 -21.08 -7.45 4.81
C SER A 167 -22.22 -7.30 5.83
N ARG A 168 -22.28 -8.17 6.83
CA ARG A 168 -23.25 -8.13 7.94
C ARG A 168 -22.66 -7.58 9.25
N GLY A 169 -21.41 -7.13 9.23
CA GLY A 169 -20.70 -6.59 10.38
C GLY A 169 -19.85 -7.61 11.13
N GLY A 170 -19.59 -8.78 10.55
CA GLY A 170 -18.58 -9.72 11.03
C GLY A 170 -17.17 -9.33 10.61
N GLU A 171 -16.19 -10.09 11.05
CA GLU A 171 -14.78 -9.90 10.74
C GLU A 171 -14.27 -10.97 9.79
N LEU A 172 -13.18 -10.64 9.08
CA LEU A 172 -12.44 -11.64 8.31
C LEU A 172 -11.73 -12.61 9.25
N PRO A 173 -11.67 -13.91 8.91
CA PRO A 173 -10.92 -14.87 9.71
C PRO A 173 -9.42 -14.58 9.59
N ASN A 174 -8.77 -14.39 10.75
CA ASN A 174 -7.33 -14.22 10.83
C ASN A 174 -6.60 -15.51 10.43
N ALA A 175 -5.46 -15.36 9.77
CA ALA A 175 -4.56 -16.47 9.52
C ALA A 175 -3.85 -16.86 10.82
N THR A 176 -3.65 -18.17 11.03
CA THR A 176 -2.80 -18.67 12.11
C THR A 176 -1.35 -18.54 11.65
N LEU A 177 -0.54 -17.81 12.41
CA LEU A 177 0.88 -17.58 12.11
C LEU A 177 1.77 -18.34 13.10
N ASP A 178 2.70 -19.12 12.58
CA ASP A 178 3.77 -19.73 13.38
C ASP A 178 4.97 -18.77 13.44
N LEU A 179 4.99 -17.92 14.45
CA LEU A 179 6.00 -16.87 14.61
C LEU A 179 7.41 -17.38 14.95
N ALA A 180 7.59 -18.70 15.15
CA ALA A 180 8.91 -19.29 15.33
C ALA A 180 9.67 -19.48 14.00
N GLN A 181 8.99 -19.39 12.85
CA GLN A 181 9.60 -19.48 11.53
C GLN A 181 10.36 -18.19 11.18
N GLU A 182 11.44 -18.30 10.40
CA GLU A 182 12.16 -17.14 9.88
C GLU A 182 11.29 -16.32 8.92
N SER A 183 10.50 -17.00 8.08
CA SER A 183 9.54 -16.36 7.17
C SER A 183 8.29 -17.22 7.02
N ILE A 184 7.14 -16.60 6.93
CA ILE A 184 5.84 -17.24 6.80
C ILE A 184 5.25 -16.86 5.44
N THR A 185 4.86 -17.83 4.63
CA THR A 185 4.06 -17.56 3.43
C THR A 185 2.64 -17.22 3.88
N VAL A 186 2.15 -16.05 3.48
CA VAL A 186 0.83 -15.54 3.84
C VAL A 186 -0.05 -15.40 2.61
N GLU A 187 -1.36 -15.60 2.80
CA GLU A 187 -2.31 -15.52 1.67
C GLU A 187 -2.78 -14.08 1.43
N TYR A 188 -3.20 -13.40 2.46
CA TYR A 188 -3.78 -12.07 2.37
C TYR A 188 -3.30 -11.19 3.53
N PRO A 189 -2.14 -10.53 3.39
CA PRO A 189 -1.75 -9.43 4.25
C PRO A 189 -2.48 -8.16 3.81
N GLU A 190 -3.01 -7.39 4.76
CA GLU A 190 -3.58 -6.08 4.47
C GLU A 190 -2.52 -5.07 3.99
N LEU A 191 -2.96 -4.04 3.28
CA LEU A 191 -2.10 -2.92 2.84
C LEU A 191 -1.70 -1.96 3.99
N THR A 192 -1.75 -2.44 5.24
CA THR A 192 -1.40 -1.66 6.44
C THR A 192 0.09 -1.36 6.51
N ALA A 193 0.94 -2.37 6.24
CA ALA A 193 2.40 -2.23 6.10
C ALA A 193 2.91 -3.35 5.20
N ILE A 194 3.11 -3.09 3.92
CA ILE A 194 3.53 -4.10 2.95
C ILE A 194 4.46 -3.49 1.90
N LEU A 195 5.61 -4.11 1.70
CA LEU A 195 6.56 -3.75 0.66
C LEU A 195 6.35 -4.66 -0.55
N ILE A 196 6.15 -4.07 -1.73
CA ILE A 196 5.78 -4.77 -2.96
C ILE A 196 6.71 -4.34 -4.10
N ARG A 197 7.04 -5.27 -5.00
CA ARG A 197 7.70 -4.91 -6.26
C ARG A 197 6.77 -4.04 -7.10
N LYS A 198 7.20 -2.82 -7.42
CA LYS A 198 6.41 -1.89 -8.24
C LYS A 198 6.03 -2.50 -9.59
N GLN A 199 6.93 -3.31 -10.17
CA GLN A 199 6.66 -4.01 -11.42
C GLN A 199 5.45 -4.96 -11.29
N PHE A 200 5.25 -5.62 -10.14
CA PHE A 200 4.07 -6.46 -9.93
C PHE A 200 2.79 -5.64 -9.95
N VAL A 201 2.74 -4.50 -9.23
CA VAL A 201 1.58 -3.61 -9.24
C VAL A 201 1.28 -3.08 -10.65
N ARG A 202 2.32 -2.75 -11.42
CA ARG A 202 2.17 -2.35 -12.83
C ARG A 202 1.65 -3.49 -13.72
N SER A 203 2.12 -4.72 -13.49
CA SER A 203 1.70 -5.88 -14.30
C SER A 203 0.23 -6.25 -14.11
N MET A 204 -0.34 -5.97 -12.92
CA MET A 204 -1.78 -6.11 -12.68
C MET A 204 -2.61 -4.90 -13.13
N ASN A 205 -1.99 -3.94 -13.83
CA ASN A 205 -2.57 -2.67 -14.27
C ASN A 205 -3.05 -1.80 -13.10
N TYR A 206 -2.27 -1.78 -12.01
CA TYR A 206 -2.54 -1.10 -10.75
C TYR A 206 -3.74 -1.71 -9.99
N PHE A 207 -4.15 -1.09 -8.91
CA PHE A 207 -5.35 -1.50 -8.18
C PHE A 207 -6.60 -1.16 -8.97
N ASP A 208 -7.59 -2.04 -8.91
CA ASP A 208 -8.87 -1.87 -9.59
C ASP A 208 -9.70 -0.77 -8.89
N GLU A 209 -9.91 0.36 -9.55
CA GLU A 209 -10.62 1.52 -9.01
C GLU A 209 -12.13 1.30 -8.80
N ARG A 210 -12.64 0.08 -9.08
CA ARG A 210 -13.97 -0.33 -8.63
C ARG A 210 -14.03 -0.49 -7.11
N TYR A 211 -12.88 -0.74 -6.46
CA TYR A 211 -12.74 -0.70 -5.01
C TYR A 211 -12.54 0.76 -4.57
N GLY A 212 -13.27 1.19 -3.55
CA GLY A 212 -13.11 2.51 -2.97
C GLY A 212 -12.04 2.51 -1.88
N HIS A 213 -12.46 2.19 -0.67
CA HIS A 213 -11.56 2.06 0.48
C HIS A 213 -11.15 0.61 0.75
N TYR A 214 -12.04 -0.36 0.49
CA TYR A 214 -11.89 -1.76 0.87
C TYR A 214 -11.64 -2.67 -0.33
N TRP A 215 -10.99 -3.83 -0.06
CA TRP A 215 -10.80 -4.97 -0.97
C TRP A 215 -9.73 -4.83 -2.05
N ALA A 216 -9.06 -3.69 -2.15
CA ALA A 216 -7.90 -3.56 -3.05
C ALA A 216 -6.75 -4.49 -2.65
N ASP A 217 -6.58 -4.72 -1.36
CA ASP A 217 -5.63 -5.65 -0.74
C ASP A 217 -6.00 -7.12 -1.00
N ALA A 218 -7.28 -7.48 -0.84
CA ALA A 218 -7.75 -8.83 -1.21
C ALA A 218 -7.59 -9.10 -2.70
N ASP A 219 -7.82 -8.10 -3.55
CA ASP A 219 -7.58 -8.19 -4.99
C ASP A 219 -6.10 -8.40 -5.32
N LEU A 220 -5.20 -7.64 -4.67
CA LEU A 220 -3.75 -7.84 -4.76
C LEU A 220 -3.36 -9.27 -4.40
N ALA A 221 -3.88 -9.77 -3.27
CA ALA A 221 -3.63 -11.12 -2.79
C ALA A 221 -4.10 -12.20 -3.79
N MET A 222 -5.27 -12.01 -4.38
CA MET A 222 -5.80 -12.90 -5.41
C MET A 222 -4.97 -12.85 -6.69
N GLN A 223 -4.48 -11.66 -7.10
CA GLN A 223 -3.59 -11.52 -8.26
C GLN A 223 -2.24 -12.19 -8.02
N ALA A 224 -1.65 -12.04 -6.83
CA ALA A 224 -0.41 -12.73 -6.45
C ALA A 224 -0.58 -14.26 -6.52
N ARG A 225 -1.68 -14.80 -5.98
CA ARG A 225 -2.00 -16.23 -6.05
C ARG A 225 -2.15 -16.70 -7.51
N ARG A 226 -2.85 -15.95 -8.36
CA ARG A 226 -3.03 -16.29 -9.78
C ARG A 226 -1.73 -16.27 -10.58
N ALA A 227 -0.82 -15.37 -10.21
CA ALA A 227 0.52 -15.28 -10.79
C ALA A 227 1.51 -16.31 -10.21
N ALA A 228 1.06 -17.22 -9.34
CA ALA A 228 1.91 -18.16 -8.58
C ALA A 228 3.06 -17.45 -7.83
N LYS A 229 2.84 -16.22 -7.38
CA LYS A 229 3.77 -15.43 -6.59
C LYS A 229 3.46 -15.56 -5.11
N LYS A 230 4.50 -15.47 -4.28
CA LYS A 230 4.38 -15.56 -2.83
C LYS A 230 4.32 -14.17 -2.20
N MET A 231 3.63 -14.06 -1.10
CA MET A 231 3.72 -12.96 -0.15
C MET A 231 4.24 -13.52 1.16
N ARG A 232 5.19 -12.83 1.80
CA ARG A 232 5.85 -13.33 3.00
C ARG A 232 5.78 -12.34 4.15
N LEU A 233 5.57 -12.88 5.34
CA LEU A 233 5.71 -12.17 6.60
C LEU A 233 7.01 -12.60 7.26
N TYR A 234 7.77 -11.62 7.76
CA TYR A 234 9.01 -11.84 8.50
C TYR A 234 8.82 -11.47 9.98
N PRO A 235 8.64 -12.45 10.89
CA PRO A 235 8.34 -12.17 12.32
C PRO A 235 9.44 -11.40 13.05
N ALA A 236 10.69 -11.51 12.60
CA ALA A 236 11.83 -10.78 13.18
C ALA A 236 11.82 -9.28 12.80
N ILE A 237 11.17 -8.90 11.70
CA ILE A 237 11.02 -7.51 11.27
C ILE A 237 9.70 -7.00 11.83
N ARG A 238 9.74 -5.94 12.65
CA ARG A 238 8.56 -5.44 13.35
C ARG A 238 8.24 -4.01 12.97
N ALA A 239 6.95 -3.65 13.07
CA ALA A 239 6.47 -2.29 13.03
C ALA A 239 5.34 -2.13 14.06
N THR A 240 5.25 -0.97 14.69
CA THR A 240 4.21 -0.71 15.71
C THR A 240 2.95 -0.21 15.03
N TYR A 241 1.83 -0.88 15.29
CA TYR A 241 0.51 -0.49 14.80
C TYR A 241 -0.30 0.13 15.94
N LEU A 242 -0.61 1.40 15.79
CA LEU A 242 -1.40 2.19 16.74
C LEU A 242 -2.84 2.25 16.23
N ALA A 243 -3.60 1.19 16.49
CA ALA A 243 -4.95 1.02 15.97
C ALA A 243 -5.84 2.25 16.23
N ALA A 244 -6.35 2.86 15.16
CA ALA A 244 -7.47 3.78 15.24
C ALA A 244 -8.79 2.98 15.39
N PRO A 245 -9.84 3.56 16.01
CA PRO A 245 -11.17 2.96 16.00
C PRO A 245 -11.64 2.71 14.56
N ASP A 246 -12.25 1.55 14.30
CA ASP A 246 -12.79 1.24 12.98
C ASP A 246 -13.93 2.22 12.62
N PRO A 247 -13.77 3.06 11.58
CA PRO A 247 -14.77 4.03 11.20
C PRO A 247 -16.00 3.40 10.54
N VAL A 248 -15.93 2.13 10.11
CA VAL A 248 -17.01 1.44 9.35
C VAL A 248 -18.31 1.35 10.14
N ALA A 249 -18.23 1.10 11.45
CA ALA A 249 -19.41 0.84 12.26
C ALA A 249 -20.41 2.01 12.29
N GLY A 250 -19.95 3.25 12.15
CA GLY A 250 -20.74 4.47 12.26
C GLY A 250 -21.13 5.15 10.95
N ASP A 251 -20.49 4.81 9.83
CA ASP A 251 -20.68 5.49 8.54
C ASP A 251 -21.40 4.62 7.50
N PRO A 252 -22.65 4.95 7.11
CA PRO A 252 -23.37 4.21 6.07
C PRO A 252 -22.65 4.19 4.71
N LEU A 253 -21.81 5.17 4.40
CA LEU A 253 -21.05 5.23 3.17
C LEU A 253 -19.92 4.23 3.16
N LEU A 254 -19.10 4.19 4.23
CA LEU A 254 -18.03 3.21 4.38
C LEU A 254 -18.58 1.80 4.39
N ARG A 255 -19.73 1.58 5.02
CA ARG A 255 -20.44 0.29 4.97
C ARG A 255 -20.90 -0.07 3.55
N ALA A 256 -21.42 0.90 2.80
CA ALA A 256 -21.81 0.67 1.40
C ALA A 256 -20.59 0.40 0.51
N ASP A 257 -19.47 1.08 0.75
CA ASP A 257 -18.20 0.85 0.05
C ASP A 257 -17.67 -0.57 0.33
N LEU A 258 -17.69 -1.00 1.60
CA LEU A 258 -17.32 -2.35 2.01
C LEU A 258 -18.15 -3.43 1.30
N VAL A 259 -19.49 -3.28 1.30
CA VAL A 259 -20.42 -4.23 0.68
C VAL A 259 -20.34 -4.17 -0.85
N GLY A 260 -20.25 -2.96 -1.42
CA GLY A 260 -20.14 -2.73 -2.85
C GLY A 260 -18.83 -3.30 -3.41
N GLY A 261 -17.73 -3.10 -2.69
CA GLY A 261 -16.42 -3.65 -3.02
C GLY A 261 -16.40 -5.19 -2.94
N ALA A 262 -17.03 -5.79 -1.92
CA ALA A 262 -17.21 -7.24 -1.83
C ALA A 262 -18.00 -7.79 -3.04
N ALA A 263 -19.08 -7.11 -3.44
CA ALA A 263 -19.84 -7.49 -4.63
C ALA A 263 -19.03 -7.37 -5.92
N ALA A 264 -18.17 -6.34 -6.01
CA ALA A 264 -17.24 -6.16 -7.15
C ALA A 264 -16.18 -7.26 -7.18
N PHE A 265 -15.66 -7.67 -6.01
CA PHE A 265 -14.71 -8.77 -5.86
C PHE A 265 -15.34 -10.10 -6.32
N VAL A 266 -16.53 -10.45 -5.82
CA VAL A 266 -17.28 -11.62 -6.27
C VAL A 266 -17.53 -11.56 -7.78
N GLY A 267 -17.96 -10.40 -8.30
CA GLY A 267 -18.20 -10.20 -9.72
C GLY A 267 -16.97 -10.40 -10.60
N LYS A 268 -15.78 -9.99 -10.09
CA LYS A 268 -14.49 -10.14 -10.79
C LYS A 268 -14.03 -11.59 -10.86
N TYR A 269 -14.22 -12.36 -9.79
CA TYR A 269 -13.64 -13.69 -9.66
C TYR A 269 -14.60 -14.85 -9.90
N GLU A 270 -15.91 -14.64 -9.71
CA GLU A 270 -16.95 -15.66 -9.87
C GLU A 270 -17.95 -15.33 -11.00
N GLY A 271 -17.83 -14.13 -11.60
CA GLY A 271 -18.67 -13.69 -12.70
C GLY A 271 -19.72 -12.65 -12.32
N PHE A 272 -20.11 -11.83 -13.31
CA PHE A 272 -21.00 -10.68 -13.12
C PHE A 272 -22.32 -11.03 -12.40
N GLY A 273 -22.96 -12.14 -12.78
CA GLY A 273 -24.22 -12.58 -12.16
C GLY A 273 -24.07 -12.91 -10.67
N ALA A 274 -22.92 -13.49 -10.29
CA ALA A 274 -22.61 -13.78 -8.89
C ALA A 274 -22.43 -12.50 -8.07
N GLY A 275 -21.73 -11.50 -8.60
CA GLY A 275 -21.57 -10.19 -7.96
C GLY A 275 -22.89 -9.44 -7.80
N LEU A 276 -23.74 -9.47 -8.83
CA LEU A 276 -25.07 -8.88 -8.77
C LEU A 276 -25.95 -9.57 -7.71
N GLY A 277 -25.95 -10.92 -7.69
CA GLY A 277 -26.68 -11.70 -6.70
C GLY A 277 -26.21 -11.41 -5.27
N PHE A 278 -24.87 -11.26 -5.06
CA PHE A 278 -24.31 -10.88 -3.78
C PHE A 278 -24.83 -9.51 -3.32
N ARG A 279 -24.79 -8.50 -4.20
CA ARG A 279 -25.28 -7.14 -3.92
C ARG A 279 -26.78 -7.13 -3.58
N LEU A 280 -27.60 -7.85 -4.34
CA LEU A 280 -29.04 -7.97 -4.06
C LEU A 280 -29.31 -8.65 -2.71
N SER A 281 -28.55 -9.71 -2.39
CA SER A 281 -28.64 -10.38 -1.08
C SER A 281 -28.29 -9.42 0.07
N ALA A 282 -27.28 -8.59 -0.11
CA ALA A 282 -26.90 -7.59 0.89
C ALA A 282 -27.99 -6.52 1.08
N ILE A 283 -28.62 -6.04 0.00
CA ILE A 283 -29.76 -5.10 0.05
C ILE A 283 -30.94 -5.74 0.79
N LEU A 284 -31.30 -6.98 0.48
CA LEU A 284 -32.39 -7.70 1.16
C LEU A 284 -32.09 -7.89 2.66
N SER A 285 -30.82 -8.20 2.99
CA SER A 285 -30.38 -8.31 4.38
C SER A 285 -30.47 -6.97 5.13
N ALA A 286 -30.12 -5.86 4.47
CA ALA A 286 -30.24 -4.52 5.02
C ALA A 286 -31.71 -4.12 5.24
N LEU A 287 -32.58 -4.50 4.28
CA LEU A 287 -34.03 -4.29 4.39
C LEU A 287 -34.62 -5.02 5.60
N GLY A 288 -34.25 -6.28 5.82
CA GLY A 288 -34.69 -7.04 7.00
C GLY A 288 -34.24 -6.45 8.34
N ARG A 289 -33.19 -5.61 8.34
CA ARG A 289 -32.69 -4.86 9.51
C ARG A 289 -33.19 -3.42 9.56
N MET A 290 -34.02 -2.99 8.60
CA MET A 290 -34.53 -1.62 8.45
C MET A 290 -33.39 -0.56 8.34
N ASP A 291 -32.25 -0.92 7.75
CA ASP A 291 -31.10 -0.05 7.57
C ASP A 291 -31.25 0.79 6.28
N LEU A 292 -32.13 1.80 6.36
CA LEU A 292 -32.47 2.63 5.21
C LEU A 292 -31.27 3.44 4.67
N GLY A 293 -30.33 3.82 5.58
CA GLY A 293 -29.11 4.51 5.22
C GLY A 293 -28.22 3.67 4.28
N LEU A 294 -27.96 2.42 4.65
CA LEU A 294 -27.19 1.48 3.83
C LEU A 294 -27.91 1.16 2.51
N ILE A 295 -29.23 0.92 2.57
CA ILE A 295 -30.03 0.59 1.37
C ILE A 295 -29.91 1.71 0.33
N GLY A 296 -30.14 2.97 0.75
CA GLY A 296 -30.07 4.13 -0.17
C GLY A 296 -28.69 4.23 -0.85
N LYS A 297 -27.61 4.02 -0.11
CA LYS A 297 -26.24 4.05 -0.63
C LYS A 297 -25.97 2.85 -1.59
N LEU A 298 -26.39 1.64 -1.22
CA LEU A 298 -26.20 0.45 -2.07
C LEU A 298 -27.00 0.54 -3.38
N VAL A 299 -28.26 0.99 -3.34
CA VAL A 299 -29.09 1.16 -4.54
C VAL A 299 -28.50 2.23 -5.44
N GLY A 300 -28.08 3.38 -4.87
CA GLY A 300 -27.42 4.48 -5.59
C GLY A 300 -26.00 4.15 -6.11
N GLY A 301 -25.45 2.99 -5.76
CA GLY A 301 -24.08 2.61 -6.16
C GLY A 301 -23.00 3.49 -5.55
N GLN A 302 -23.31 4.16 -4.45
CA GLN A 302 -22.39 5.07 -3.82
C GLN A 302 -21.24 4.33 -3.14
N LYS A 303 -20.04 4.82 -3.33
CA LYS A 303 -18.80 4.35 -2.73
C LYS A 303 -17.88 5.55 -2.45
N LEU A 304 -16.82 5.32 -1.71
CA LEU A 304 -15.85 6.36 -1.42
C LEU A 304 -14.91 6.55 -2.62
N ASP A 305 -15.31 7.32 -3.62
CA ASP A 305 -14.58 7.55 -4.87
C ASP A 305 -14.54 9.00 -5.35
N GLY A 306 -14.98 9.93 -4.49
CA GLY A 306 -15.07 11.35 -4.80
C GLY A 306 -16.36 11.79 -5.51
N SER A 307 -17.24 10.86 -5.88
CA SER A 307 -18.52 11.20 -6.52
C SER A 307 -19.48 11.97 -5.60
N GLN A 308 -19.16 12.12 -4.31
CA GLN A 308 -19.98 12.79 -3.30
C GLN A 308 -19.57 14.25 -3.06
N ALA A 309 -18.49 14.71 -3.67
CA ALA A 309 -18.02 16.08 -3.55
C ALA A 309 -18.61 17.02 -4.64
N ALA A 310 -19.57 16.52 -5.41
CA ALA A 310 -20.28 17.28 -6.46
C ALA A 310 -21.62 17.81 -5.96
#